data_9a632c889839b84a630a99804d07daa4
#
_entry.id   9a632c889839b84a630a99804d07daa4
#
_cell.length_a   1.000
_cell.length_b   1.000
_cell.length_c   1.000
_cell.angle_alpha   90.00
_cell.angle_beta   90.00
_cell.angle_gamma   90.00
#
_symmetry.space_group_name_H-M   'P 1'
#
loop_
_entity.id
_entity.type
_entity.pdbx_description
1 polymer ?
#
loop_
_entity_poly.entity_id
_entity_poly.type
_entity_poly.pdbx_seq_one_letter_code
_entity_poly.pdbx_strand_id
1 'polypeptide(L)'
;MEFTYDAYTIMISELRRHGYQFADYRDHDKYDKCVILRHDVDYSLEKAYKLNVHSTYMILVSSGFYNIISKQTQEILKDILKMGHHIGLHFDEANYNTQDMNALKEYALEEVEVLKRWT
;
A
#
# COMPACT_ATOMS: atom_id res chain seq x y z
N MET A 1 22.07 5.10 -1.87
CA MET A 1 21.50 4.41 -0.69
C MET A 1 21.05 3.03 -1.11
N GLU A 2 21.52 2.02 -0.41
CA GLU A 2 21.03 0.66 -0.65
C GLU A 2 19.67 0.46 0.01
N PHE A 3 18.76 -0.18 -0.72
CA PHE A 3 17.42 -0.49 -0.20
C PHE A 3 17.46 -1.80 0.57
N THR A 4 17.95 -1.73 1.81
CA THR A 4 17.98 -2.85 2.75
C THR A 4 17.00 -2.55 3.90
N TYR A 5 16.65 -3.57 4.67
CA TYR A 5 15.88 -3.39 5.90
C TYR A 5 16.59 -2.44 6.87
N ASP A 6 17.92 -2.55 6.97
CA ASP A 6 18.72 -1.70 7.86
C ASP A 6 18.68 -0.24 7.40
N ALA A 7 18.85 0.02 6.11
CA ALA A 7 18.77 1.37 5.55
C ALA A 7 17.38 1.96 5.77
N TYR A 8 16.33 1.18 5.59
CA TYR A 8 14.95 1.61 5.82
C TYR A 8 14.72 1.96 7.28
N THR A 9 15.18 1.12 8.20
CA THR A 9 15.05 1.35 9.64
C THR A 9 15.80 2.62 10.07
N ILE A 10 16.98 2.86 9.51
CA ILE A 10 17.74 4.08 9.77
C ILE A 10 16.97 5.31 9.29
N MET A 11 16.40 5.24 8.10
CA MET A 11 15.59 6.34 7.56
C MET A 11 14.40 6.67 8.46
N ILE A 12 13.68 5.65 8.93
CA ILE A 12 12.54 5.82 9.84
C ILE A 12 12.98 6.48 11.15
N SER A 13 14.09 6.00 11.72
CA SER A 13 14.63 6.55 12.96
C SER A 13 15.05 8.00 12.81
N GLU A 14 15.66 8.36 11.68
CA GLU A 14 16.06 9.75 11.40
C GLU A 14 14.85 10.66 11.25
N LEU A 15 13.81 10.20 10.57
CA LEU A 15 12.59 10.99 10.43
C LEU A 15 11.94 11.26 11.80
N ARG A 16 11.85 10.25 12.66
CA ARG A 16 11.32 10.40 14.01
C ARG A 16 12.17 11.36 14.85
N ARG A 17 13.48 11.25 14.74
CA ARG A 17 14.41 12.13 15.48
C ARG A 17 14.23 13.59 15.08
N HIS A 18 13.88 13.87 13.84
CA HIS A 18 13.63 15.23 13.34
C HIS A 18 12.19 15.71 13.57
N GLY A 19 11.38 14.94 14.30
CA GLY A 19 10.03 15.36 14.68
C GLY A 19 8.93 15.09 13.67
N TYR A 20 9.20 14.24 12.68
CA TYR A 20 8.19 13.86 11.70
C TYR A 20 7.21 12.85 12.27
N GLN A 21 5.93 13.06 12.01
CA GLN A 21 4.85 12.12 12.32
C GLN A 21 4.55 11.26 11.09
N PHE A 22 4.26 9.98 11.31
CA PHE A 22 3.85 9.08 10.24
C PHE A 22 2.35 9.16 10.08
N ALA A 23 1.92 9.71 8.97
CA ALA A 23 0.52 9.99 8.67
C ALA A 23 0.05 9.17 7.47
N ASP A 24 -1.23 9.24 7.17
CA ASP A 24 -1.81 8.70 5.95
C ASP A 24 -2.38 9.83 5.07
N TYR A 25 -2.95 9.47 3.94
CA TYR A 25 -3.52 10.43 3.00
C TYR A 25 -4.74 11.17 3.55
N ARG A 26 -5.37 10.65 4.61
CA ARG A 26 -6.57 11.24 5.21
C ARG A 26 -6.27 12.23 6.32
N ASP A 27 -5.19 12.00 7.08
CA ASP A 27 -4.91 12.78 8.28
C ASP A 27 -3.62 13.61 8.23
N HIS A 28 -2.92 13.64 7.10
CA HIS A 28 -1.62 14.32 6.97
C HIS A 28 -1.68 15.81 7.32
N ASP A 29 -2.81 16.47 7.09
CA ASP A 29 -2.98 17.90 7.34
C ASP A 29 -3.18 18.23 8.83
N LYS A 30 -3.31 17.23 9.69
CA LYS A 30 -3.39 17.42 11.15
C LYS A 30 -2.02 17.65 11.80
N TYR A 31 -0.94 17.45 11.07
CA TYR A 31 0.42 17.50 11.60
C TYR A 31 1.24 18.57 10.88
N ASP A 32 2.06 19.31 11.65
CA ASP A 32 2.95 20.33 11.08
C ASP A 32 4.09 19.70 10.25
N LYS A 33 4.65 18.61 10.76
CA LYS A 33 5.66 17.82 10.07
C LYS A 33 5.17 16.40 9.94
N CYS A 34 4.89 15.95 8.73
CA CYS A 34 4.48 14.58 8.53
C CYS A 34 5.14 13.96 7.33
N VAL A 35 5.22 12.65 7.35
CA VAL A 35 5.63 11.83 6.21
C VAL A 35 4.57 10.78 6.00
N ILE A 36 4.24 10.54 4.73
CA ILE A 36 3.35 9.46 4.33
C ILE A 36 4.21 8.36 3.73
N LEU A 37 4.22 7.20 4.37
CA LEU A 37 4.88 6.03 3.84
C LEU A 37 3.92 5.27 2.94
N ARG A 38 4.36 5.00 1.73
CA ARG A 38 3.61 4.25 0.75
C ARG A 38 4.43 3.06 0.29
N HIS A 39 3.84 1.89 0.33
CA HIS A 39 4.45 0.64 -0.14
C HIS A 39 3.63 0.10 -1.30
N ASP A 40 4.19 0.15 -2.49
CA ASP A 40 3.57 -0.47 -3.66
C ASP A 40 3.96 -1.95 -3.68
N VAL A 41 2.96 -2.82 -3.51
CA VAL A 41 3.20 -4.26 -3.39
C VAL A 41 3.02 -4.92 -4.75
N ASP A 42 4.12 -5.09 -5.47
CA ASP A 42 4.11 -5.61 -6.83
C ASP A 42 4.33 -7.13 -6.90
N TYR A 43 5.17 -7.68 -6.04
CA TYR A 43 5.60 -9.08 -6.15
C TYR A 43 5.20 -9.95 -4.97
N SER A 44 5.37 -9.50 -3.74
CA SER A 44 5.14 -10.33 -2.56
C SER A 44 4.53 -9.53 -1.42
N LEU A 45 3.32 -9.94 -1.02
CA LEU A 45 2.64 -9.37 0.13
C LEU A 45 3.31 -9.79 1.44
N GLU A 46 3.82 -11.02 1.51
CA GLU A 46 4.42 -11.55 2.74
C GLU A 46 5.59 -10.74 3.25
N LYS A 47 6.38 -10.18 2.35
CA LYS A 47 7.55 -9.38 2.73
C LYS A 47 7.20 -7.95 3.12
N ALA A 48 6.09 -7.44 2.59
CA ALA A 48 5.74 -6.03 2.74
C ALA A 48 5.30 -5.68 4.16
N TYR A 49 4.49 -6.53 4.79
CA TYR A 49 3.85 -6.18 6.06
C TYR A 49 4.73 -6.35 7.30
N LYS A 50 5.93 -6.89 7.14
CA LYS A 50 6.87 -7.08 8.27
C LYS A 50 7.45 -5.77 8.82
N LEU A 51 7.31 -4.69 8.09
CA LEU A 51 7.77 -3.38 8.52
C LEU A 51 6.71 -2.76 9.44
N ASN A 52 7.04 -2.64 10.72
CA ASN A 52 6.08 -2.18 11.73
C ASN A 52 6.09 -0.66 11.89
N VAL A 53 5.73 0.04 10.82
CA VAL A 53 5.59 1.50 10.81
C VAL A 53 4.27 1.84 10.13
N HIS A 54 3.51 2.80 10.70
CA HIS A 54 2.25 3.23 10.10
C HIS A 54 2.47 3.67 8.65
N SER A 55 1.83 2.98 7.72
CA SER A 55 2.01 3.20 6.29
C SER A 55 0.76 2.80 5.50
N THR A 56 0.75 3.15 4.23
CA THR A 56 -0.29 2.75 3.29
C THR A 56 0.29 1.74 2.31
N TYR A 57 -0.35 0.59 2.21
CA TYR A 57 0.02 -0.48 1.29
C TYR A 57 -0.86 -0.40 0.06
N MET A 58 -0.25 -0.16 -1.09
CA MET A 58 -0.93 -0.08 -2.38
C MET A 58 -0.92 -1.45 -3.02
N ILE A 59 -2.07 -2.06 -3.15
CA ILE A 59 -2.25 -3.47 -3.52
C ILE A 59 -2.75 -3.58 -4.95
N LEU A 60 -2.13 -4.47 -5.72
CA LEU A 60 -2.58 -4.83 -7.07
C LEU A 60 -3.73 -5.84 -6.96
N VAL A 61 -4.86 -5.53 -7.56
CA VAL A 61 -5.99 -6.46 -7.68
C VAL A 61 -5.74 -7.40 -8.87
N SER A 62 -5.31 -6.85 -10.01
CA SER A 62 -4.93 -7.62 -11.18
C SER A 62 -3.43 -7.85 -11.17
N SER A 63 -2.99 -8.97 -10.63
CA SER A 63 -1.57 -9.29 -10.48
C SER A 63 -1.27 -10.69 -10.98
N GLY A 64 -0.15 -10.83 -11.67
CA GLY A 64 0.40 -12.14 -12.03
C GLY A 64 1.25 -12.77 -10.94
N PHE A 65 1.52 -12.05 -9.84
CA PHE A 65 2.45 -12.47 -8.80
C PHE A 65 1.76 -12.90 -7.50
N TYR A 66 0.54 -12.43 -7.24
CA TYR A 66 -0.25 -12.87 -6.10
C TYR A 66 -1.75 -12.79 -6.41
N ASN A 67 -2.53 -13.59 -5.71
CA ASN A 67 -3.97 -13.68 -5.93
C ASN A 67 -4.72 -13.03 -4.78
N ILE A 68 -5.41 -11.93 -5.08
CA ILE A 68 -6.17 -11.15 -4.10
C ILE A 68 -7.29 -11.96 -3.44
N ILE A 69 -7.79 -13.00 -4.12
CA ILE A 69 -8.90 -13.83 -3.63
C ILE A 69 -8.41 -14.99 -2.77
N SER A 70 -7.11 -15.31 -2.80
CA SER A 70 -6.59 -16.43 -2.02
C SER A 70 -6.74 -16.16 -0.52
N LYS A 71 -6.95 -17.24 0.24
CA LYS A 71 -7.07 -17.17 1.69
C LYS A 71 -5.83 -16.57 2.34
N GLN A 72 -4.66 -16.93 1.85
CA GLN A 72 -3.39 -16.41 2.35
C GLN A 72 -3.29 -14.89 2.19
N THR A 73 -3.63 -14.38 1.01
CA THR A 73 -3.63 -12.95 0.74
C THR A 73 -4.62 -12.21 1.64
N GLN A 74 -5.82 -12.75 1.81
CA GLN A 74 -6.83 -12.16 2.68
C GLN A 74 -6.38 -12.07 4.13
N GLU A 75 -5.73 -13.10 4.63
CA GLU A 75 -5.19 -13.11 5.99
C GLU A 75 -4.12 -12.04 6.17
N ILE A 76 -3.23 -11.88 5.19
CA ILE A 76 -2.20 -10.84 5.20
C ILE A 76 -2.83 -9.44 5.19
N LEU A 77 -3.83 -9.21 4.35
CA LEU A 77 -4.53 -7.92 4.30
C LEU A 77 -5.20 -7.59 5.63
N LYS A 78 -5.82 -8.58 6.27
CA LYS A 78 -6.41 -8.41 7.60
C LYS A 78 -5.36 -8.07 8.65
N ASP A 79 -4.20 -8.70 8.59
CA ASP A 79 -3.11 -8.42 9.51
C ASP A 79 -2.56 -7.00 9.33
N ILE A 80 -2.41 -6.56 8.10
CA ILE A 80 -2.00 -5.18 7.77
C ILE A 80 -2.97 -4.18 8.40
N LEU A 81 -4.26 -4.40 8.28
CA LEU A 81 -5.27 -3.52 8.87
C LEU A 81 -5.24 -3.56 10.40
N LYS A 82 -5.07 -4.74 11.00
CA LYS A 82 -4.98 -4.90 12.46
C LYS A 82 -3.77 -4.17 13.05
N MET A 83 -2.70 -4.06 12.30
CA MET A 83 -1.50 -3.32 12.70
C MET A 83 -1.65 -1.81 12.60
N GLY A 84 -2.80 -1.31 12.15
CA GLY A 84 -3.08 0.11 12.02
C GLY A 84 -2.64 0.73 10.71
N HIS A 85 -2.26 -0.07 9.73
CA HIS A 85 -1.93 0.41 8.40
C HIS A 85 -3.18 0.58 7.55
N HIS A 86 -3.04 1.29 6.45
CA HIS A 86 -4.10 1.46 5.46
C HIS A 86 -3.79 0.68 4.19
N ILE A 87 -4.84 0.33 3.46
CA ILE A 87 -4.74 -0.36 2.18
C ILE A 87 -5.36 0.54 1.11
N GLY A 88 -4.66 0.69 0.00
CA GLY A 88 -5.13 1.41 -1.17
C GLY A 88 -4.96 0.57 -2.42
N LEU A 89 -5.53 1.03 -3.51
CA LEU A 89 -5.42 0.36 -4.80
C LEU A 89 -4.15 0.83 -5.53
N HIS A 90 -3.33 -0.12 -5.95
CA HIS A 90 -2.32 0.10 -6.97
C HIS A 90 -2.92 -0.33 -8.31
N PHE A 91 -3.36 0.62 -9.10
CA PHE A 91 -3.97 0.34 -10.39
C PHE A 91 -2.90 0.27 -11.47
N ASP A 92 -2.76 -0.90 -12.09
CA ASP A 92 -1.84 -1.10 -13.20
C ASP A 92 -2.61 -1.08 -14.52
N GLU A 93 -2.57 0.04 -15.19
CA GLU A 93 -3.26 0.26 -16.47
C GLU A 93 -2.75 -0.65 -17.59
N ALA A 94 -1.51 -1.14 -17.48
CA ALA A 94 -0.93 -2.03 -18.49
C ALA A 94 -1.64 -3.38 -18.57
N ASN A 95 -2.41 -3.76 -17.53
CA ASN A 95 -3.22 -4.98 -17.56
C ASN A 95 -4.44 -4.87 -18.47
N TYR A 96 -4.78 -3.66 -18.91
CA TYR A 96 -5.94 -3.40 -19.75
C TYR A 96 -5.49 -2.90 -21.11
N ASN A 97 -5.94 -3.58 -22.16
CA ASN A 97 -5.52 -3.25 -23.52
C ASN A 97 -6.38 -2.13 -24.10
N THR A 98 -6.33 -0.96 -23.50
CA THR A 98 -7.06 0.22 -23.94
C THR A 98 -6.33 1.50 -23.54
N GLN A 99 -6.53 2.56 -24.30
CA GLN A 99 -6.07 3.90 -23.97
C GLN A 99 -7.24 4.86 -23.70
N ASP A 100 -8.47 4.34 -23.72
CA ASP A 100 -9.66 5.14 -23.42
C ASP A 100 -9.71 5.42 -21.91
N MET A 101 -9.62 6.69 -21.55
CA MET A 101 -9.61 7.12 -20.14
C MET A 101 -10.90 6.77 -19.41
N ASN A 102 -12.05 6.80 -20.10
CA ASN A 102 -13.32 6.42 -19.50
C ASN A 102 -13.36 4.93 -19.16
N ALA A 103 -12.87 4.09 -20.08
CA ALA A 103 -12.76 2.65 -19.83
C ALA A 103 -11.81 2.33 -18.69
N LEU A 104 -10.64 2.98 -18.64
CA LEU A 104 -9.67 2.79 -17.56
C LEU A 104 -10.25 3.20 -16.20
N LYS A 105 -11.00 4.29 -16.16
CA LYS A 105 -11.69 4.72 -14.94
C LYS A 105 -12.67 3.67 -14.44
N GLU A 106 -13.46 3.07 -15.32
CA GLU A 106 -14.38 2.01 -14.95
C GLU A 106 -13.67 0.78 -14.43
N TYR A 107 -12.57 0.36 -15.05
CA TYR A 107 -11.76 -0.75 -14.58
C TYR A 107 -11.17 -0.46 -13.20
N ALA A 108 -10.69 0.75 -12.98
CA ALA A 108 -10.16 1.14 -11.67
C ALA A 108 -11.25 1.07 -10.59
N LEU A 109 -12.46 1.54 -10.88
CA LEU A 109 -13.58 1.48 -9.96
C LEU A 109 -13.99 0.04 -9.64
N GLU A 110 -13.97 -0.85 -10.62
CA GLU A 110 -14.23 -2.27 -10.42
C GLU A 110 -13.19 -2.89 -9.48
N GLU A 111 -11.91 -2.57 -9.67
CA GLU A 111 -10.84 -3.07 -8.79
C GLU A 111 -10.99 -2.54 -7.36
N VAL A 112 -11.38 -1.28 -7.19
CA VAL A 112 -11.68 -0.72 -5.86
C VAL A 112 -12.79 -1.51 -5.19
N GLU A 113 -13.86 -1.85 -5.91
CA GLU A 113 -14.97 -2.63 -5.36
C GLU A 113 -14.52 -4.04 -4.92
N VAL A 114 -13.63 -4.68 -5.69
CA VAL A 114 -13.05 -5.97 -5.29
C VAL A 114 -12.25 -5.81 -4.02
N LEU A 115 -11.38 -4.80 -3.93
CA LEU A 115 -10.54 -4.58 -2.78
C LEU A 115 -11.35 -4.28 -1.51
N LYS A 116 -12.45 -3.57 -1.62
CA LYS A 116 -13.34 -3.25 -0.50
C LYS A 116 -13.91 -4.48 0.19
N ARG A 117 -14.01 -5.60 -0.50
CA ARG A 117 -14.51 -6.85 0.11
C ARG A 117 -13.63 -7.34 1.26
N TRP A 118 -12.35 -6.96 1.25
CA TRP A 118 -11.35 -7.45 2.21
C TRP A 118 -10.86 -6.37 3.17
N THR A 119 -11.31 -5.16 2.96
CA THR A 119 -10.96 -4.00 3.77
C THR A 119 -12.22 -3.37 4.36
#